data_46358f1cf1963c87a86f59f528dae734
#
_entry.id   46358f1cf1963c87a86f59f528dae734
#
_cell.length_a   1.000
_cell.length_b   1.000
_cell.length_c   1.000
_cell.angle_alpha   90.00
_cell.angle_beta   90.00
_cell.angle_gamma   90.00
#
_symmetry.space_group_name_H-M   'P 1'
#
loop_
_entity.id
_entity.type
_entity.pdbx_description
1 polymer ?
#
loop_
_entity_poly.entity_id
_entity_poly.type
_entity_poly.pdbx_seq_one_letter_code
_entity_poly.pdbx_strand_id
1 'polypeptide(L)'
;MGQQVLVNGHQMKVYVEGNDPETIVLLSGAGIASPILDFKEVSESLSKRYKVVIVERVGYGYSDDSNYSRDVMEVLSETRQALSQANVKGPFIISSHSTASLESLAWQKKYPDEVKALIGLDWVLPSSYEDLKENQTLFTVAYWSSKIGLLRYFPESFYIKNPTLTENELEQYKLLAYKQLIPQAILHESRLVKENAKKVPSSINPILILSFL
;
A
#
# COMPACT_ATOMS: atom_id res chain seq x y z
N MET A 1 0.09 8.65 15.20
CA MET A 1 0.08 9.15 13.82
C MET A 1 -1.23 8.76 13.14
N GLY A 2 -1.85 9.68 12.39
CA GLY A 2 -3.06 9.44 11.60
C GLY A 2 -4.31 9.06 12.41
N GLN A 3 -5.41 8.85 11.70
CA GLN A 3 -6.71 8.48 12.28
C GLN A 3 -7.09 7.04 11.93
N GLN A 4 -7.90 6.41 12.76
CA GLN A 4 -8.53 5.13 12.47
C GLN A 4 -9.90 5.39 11.85
N VAL A 5 -10.21 4.64 10.81
CA VAL A 5 -11.53 4.64 10.15
C VAL A 5 -12.04 3.21 10.03
N LEU A 6 -13.35 3.02 10.14
CA LEU A 6 -13.94 1.68 10.08
C LEU A 6 -14.46 1.39 8.67
N VAL A 7 -13.84 0.46 7.97
CA VAL A 7 -14.21 0.07 6.61
C VAL A 7 -14.52 -1.42 6.58
N ASN A 8 -15.72 -1.79 6.17
CA ASN A 8 -16.19 -3.19 6.09
C ASN A 8 -15.93 -4.02 7.38
N GLY A 9 -16.05 -3.37 8.57
CA GLY A 9 -15.80 -4.01 9.85
C GLY A 9 -14.35 -4.09 10.29
N HIS A 10 -13.39 -3.55 9.51
CA HIS A 10 -11.97 -3.48 9.82
C HIS A 10 -11.53 -2.05 10.11
N GLN A 11 -10.66 -1.88 11.09
CA GLN A 11 -10.00 -0.60 11.33
C GLN A 11 -8.89 -0.41 10.30
N MET A 12 -8.98 0.67 9.53
CA MET A 12 -7.93 1.10 8.61
C MET A 12 -7.28 2.38 9.11
N LYS A 13 -5.98 2.50 8.91
CA LYS A 13 -5.24 3.69 9.29
C LYS A 13 -5.08 4.63 8.10
N VAL A 14 -5.43 5.89 8.29
CA VAL A 14 -5.25 6.96 7.31
C VAL A 14 -4.42 8.07 7.95
N TYR A 15 -3.31 8.40 7.33
CA TYR A 15 -2.47 9.53 7.70
C TYR A 15 -2.69 10.68 6.73
N VAL A 16 -2.84 11.88 7.25
CA VAL A 16 -3.03 13.09 6.46
C VAL A 16 -2.06 14.16 6.95
N GLU A 17 -1.31 14.75 6.03
CA GLU A 17 -0.36 15.82 6.28
C GLU A 17 -0.47 16.92 5.22
N GLY A 18 -0.26 18.18 5.62
CA GLY A 18 -0.45 19.34 4.75
C GLY A 18 -1.92 19.74 4.59
N ASN A 19 -2.15 20.96 4.06
CA ASN A 19 -3.49 21.58 3.96
C ASN A 19 -3.80 22.13 2.56
N ASP A 20 -2.95 21.86 1.58
CA ASP A 20 -3.13 22.33 0.22
C ASP A 20 -4.41 21.72 -0.40
N PRO A 21 -5.12 22.42 -1.30
CA PRO A 21 -6.28 21.88 -1.99
C PRO A 21 -5.95 20.69 -2.91
N GLU A 22 -4.71 20.59 -3.43
CA GLU A 22 -4.29 19.45 -4.22
C GLU A 22 -3.88 18.28 -3.32
N THR A 23 -4.51 17.13 -3.53
CA THR A 23 -4.28 15.94 -2.70
C THR A 23 -3.50 14.87 -3.45
N ILE A 24 -2.39 14.43 -2.84
CA ILE A 24 -1.61 13.26 -3.26
C ILE A 24 -1.96 12.08 -2.34
N VAL A 25 -2.40 10.98 -2.93
CA VAL A 25 -2.61 9.71 -2.22
C VAL A 25 -1.43 8.79 -2.50
N LEU A 26 -0.73 8.38 -1.45
CA LEU A 26 0.39 7.44 -1.51
C LEU A 26 -0.11 6.02 -1.21
N LEU A 27 0.09 5.10 -2.16
CA LEU A 27 -0.29 3.69 -2.06
C LEU A 27 0.98 2.81 -2.10
N SER A 28 1.16 1.99 -1.08
CA SER A 28 2.32 1.12 -0.96
C SER A 28 2.15 -0.20 -1.69
N GLY A 29 3.23 -0.76 -2.19
CA GLY A 29 3.30 -2.12 -2.70
C GLY A 29 3.19 -3.19 -1.62
N ALA A 30 3.25 -4.46 -2.03
CA ALA A 30 3.23 -5.59 -1.10
C ALA A 30 4.53 -5.70 -0.29
N GLY A 31 4.43 -6.24 0.93
CA GLY A 31 5.59 -6.51 1.79
C GLY A 31 6.13 -5.31 2.58
N ILE A 32 5.45 -4.18 2.55
CA ILE A 32 5.78 -2.98 3.32
C ILE A 32 5.19 -3.08 4.73
N ALA A 33 6.04 -2.96 5.75
CA ALA A 33 5.63 -3.15 7.15
C ALA A 33 4.73 -2.02 7.65
N SER A 34 5.04 -0.78 7.32
CA SER A 34 4.20 0.39 7.60
C SER A 34 4.34 1.44 6.51
N PRO A 35 3.37 1.57 5.62
CA PRO A 35 3.34 2.61 4.61
C PRO A 35 3.56 4.02 5.16
N ILE A 36 3.00 4.34 6.32
CA ILE A 36 3.16 5.66 6.96
C ILE A 36 4.62 5.93 7.31
N LEU A 37 5.33 4.94 7.85
CA LEU A 37 6.72 5.10 8.26
C LEU A 37 7.68 5.01 7.05
N ASP A 38 7.36 4.19 6.06
CA ASP A 38 8.18 4.06 4.85
C ASP A 38 8.12 5.31 3.97
N PHE A 39 6.94 5.93 3.84
CA PHE A 39 6.77 7.16 3.07
C PHE A 39 7.00 8.45 3.87
N LYS A 40 7.49 8.37 5.12
CA LYS A 40 7.62 9.54 6.00
C LYS A 40 8.38 10.68 5.34
N GLU A 41 9.58 10.43 4.83
CA GLU A 41 10.42 11.47 4.22
C GLU A 41 9.76 12.11 2.99
N VAL A 42 9.16 11.27 2.16
CA VAL A 42 8.42 11.72 0.97
C VAL A 42 7.21 12.56 1.38
N SER A 43 6.46 12.10 2.39
CA SER A 43 5.30 12.82 2.94
C SER A 43 5.68 14.18 3.50
N GLU A 44 6.69 14.25 4.36
CA GLU A 44 7.21 15.50 4.93
C GLU A 44 7.70 16.49 3.86
N SER A 45 8.28 15.99 2.78
CA SER A 45 8.71 16.82 1.66
C SER A 45 7.54 17.36 0.83
N LEU A 46 6.61 16.48 0.48
CA LEU A 46 5.45 16.81 -0.38
C LEU A 46 4.40 17.65 0.36
N SER A 47 4.24 17.47 1.67
CA SER A 47 3.25 18.17 2.48
C SER A 47 3.44 19.69 2.55
N LYS A 48 4.61 20.17 2.14
CA LYS A 48 4.91 21.60 1.99
C LYS A 48 4.14 22.27 0.85
N ARG A 49 3.62 21.49 -0.11
CA ARG A 49 2.94 21.96 -1.34
C ARG A 49 1.67 21.21 -1.68
N TYR A 50 1.37 20.11 -0.99
CA TYR A 50 0.24 19.24 -1.25
C TYR A 50 -0.39 18.78 0.07
N LYS A 51 -1.64 18.39 0.02
CA LYS A 51 -2.20 17.54 1.04
C LYS A 51 -1.76 16.10 0.73
N VAL A 52 -0.97 15.50 1.59
CA VAL A 52 -0.47 14.13 1.41
C VAL A 52 -1.32 13.20 2.26
N VAL A 53 -1.78 12.13 1.66
CA VAL A 53 -2.57 11.09 2.33
C VAL A 53 -1.93 9.73 2.11
N ILE A 54 -1.69 9.01 3.19
CA ILE A 54 -1.20 7.65 3.16
C ILE A 54 -2.29 6.75 3.72
N VAL A 55 -2.69 5.75 2.95
CA VAL A 55 -3.67 4.74 3.38
C VAL A 55 -2.93 3.44 3.66
N GLU A 56 -2.94 3.02 4.92
CA GLU A 56 -2.53 1.66 5.26
C GLU A 56 -3.72 0.73 4.99
N ARG A 57 -3.61 -0.06 3.92
CA ARG A 57 -4.66 -1.02 3.54
C ARG A 57 -4.82 -2.09 4.61
N VAL A 58 -5.92 -2.82 4.58
CA VAL A 58 -6.11 -3.98 5.45
C VAL A 58 -4.91 -4.93 5.31
N GLY A 59 -4.33 -5.34 6.42
CA GLY A 59 -3.11 -6.15 6.52
C GLY A 59 -1.80 -5.35 6.54
N TYR A 60 -1.84 -4.02 6.48
CA TYR A 60 -0.62 -3.18 6.47
C TYR A 60 -0.56 -2.28 7.70
N GLY A 61 0.64 -2.11 8.23
CA GLY A 61 0.94 -1.16 9.30
C GLY A 61 0.04 -1.32 10.53
N TYR A 62 -0.65 -0.25 10.85
CA TYR A 62 -1.56 -0.18 11.99
C TYR A 62 -3.00 -0.56 11.67
N SER A 63 -3.29 -0.99 10.44
CA SER A 63 -4.60 -1.49 10.05
C SER A 63 -4.80 -2.93 10.49
N ASP A 64 -6.07 -3.34 10.63
CA ASP A 64 -6.42 -4.72 10.93
C ASP A 64 -5.97 -5.67 9.82
N ASP A 65 -5.70 -6.92 10.18
CA ASP A 65 -5.52 -8.01 9.22
C ASP A 65 -6.89 -8.66 8.91
N SER A 66 -7.04 -9.24 7.74
CA SER A 66 -8.28 -9.87 7.32
C SER A 66 -8.05 -11.06 6.42
N ASN A 67 -8.99 -12.01 6.48
CA ASN A 67 -9.08 -13.15 5.59
C ASN A 67 -10.03 -12.92 4.39
N TYR A 68 -10.53 -11.70 4.21
CA TYR A 68 -11.41 -11.36 3.08
C TYR A 68 -10.66 -11.41 1.75
N SER A 69 -11.43 -11.46 0.68
CA SER A 69 -10.91 -11.39 -0.67
C SER A 69 -10.04 -10.13 -0.84
N ARG A 70 -8.93 -10.29 -1.52
CA ARG A 70 -8.03 -9.19 -1.91
C ARG A 70 -8.10 -8.95 -3.41
N ASP A 71 -9.32 -9.07 -3.96
CA ASP A 71 -9.60 -8.62 -5.31
C ASP A 71 -9.28 -7.12 -5.44
N VAL A 72 -8.65 -6.73 -6.55
CA VAL A 72 -8.21 -5.34 -6.74
C VAL A 72 -9.37 -4.35 -6.67
N MET A 73 -10.58 -4.75 -7.07
CA MET A 73 -11.75 -3.87 -7.00
C MET A 73 -12.29 -3.72 -5.57
N GLU A 74 -12.12 -4.74 -4.72
CA GLU A 74 -12.45 -4.67 -3.30
C GLU A 74 -11.44 -3.81 -2.56
N VAL A 75 -10.13 -4.02 -2.81
CA VAL A 75 -9.06 -3.18 -2.26
C VAL A 75 -9.29 -1.71 -2.61
N LEU A 76 -9.58 -1.40 -3.88
CA LEU A 76 -9.92 -0.06 -4.32
C LEU A 76 -11.16 0.50 -3.60
N SER A 77 -12.19 -0.32 -3.41
CA SER A 77 -13.41 0.10 -2.69
C SER A 77 -13.09 0.44 -1.23
N GLU A 78 -12.26 -0.36 -0.56
CA GLU A 78 -11.83 -0.12 0.82
C GLU A 78 -11.03 1.17 0.93
N THR A 79 -10.06 1.40 0.04
CA THR A 79 -9.25 2.62 0.01
C THR A 79 -10.14 3.87 -0.18
N ARG A 80 -11.08 3.83 -1.12
CA ARG A 80 -12.01 4.95 -1.36
C ARG A 80 -12.93 5.23 -0.17
N GLN A 81 -13.43 4.18 0.49
CA GLN A 81 -14.21 4.33 1.71
C GLN A 81 -13.37 4.93 2.84
N ALA A 82 -12.12 4.46 3.02
CA ALA A 82 -11.21 5.00 4.03
C ALA A 82 -10.96 6.50 3.82
N LEU A 83 -10.69 6.92 2.59
CA LEU A 83 -10.52 8.33 2.25
C LEU A 83 -11.79 9.15 2.54
N SER A 84 -12.95 8.64 2.15
CA SER A 84 -14.24 9.31 2.42
C SER A 84 -14.50 9.48 3.91
N GLN A 85 -14.26 8.45 4.73
CA GLN A 85 -14.41 8.52 6.18
C GLN A 85 -13.38 9.43 6.84
N ALA A 86 -12.20 9.56 6.25
CA ALA A 86 -11.18 10.52 6.66
C ALA A 86 -11.48 11.96 6.20
N ASN A 87 -12.64 12.22 5.55
CA ASN A 87 -13.02 13.50 4.97
C ASN A 87 -12.03 14.02 3.90
N VAL A 88 -11.37 13.11 3.20
CA VAL A 88 -10.48 13.41 2.08
C VAL A 88 -11.25 13.32 0.76
N LYS A 89 -11.25 14.42 0.02
CA LYS A 89 -11.99 14.54 -1.24
C LYS A 89 -11.05 14.71 -2.42
N GLY A 90 -11.37 14.07 -3.55
CA GLY A 90 -10.68 14.20 -4.82
C GLY A 90 -11.06 15.46 -5.62
N PRO A 91 -10.58 15.58 -6.88
CA PRO A 91 -9.80 14.54 -7.55
C PRO A 91 -8.37 14.42 -7.01
N PHE A 92 -7.80 13.21 -7.12
CA PHE A 92 -6.51 12.85 -6.50
C PHE A 92 -5.37 12.75 -7.52
N ILE A 93 -4.18 13.14 -7.11
CA ILE A 93 -2.94 12.64 -7.68
C ILE A 93 -2.64 11.35 -6.94
N ILE A 94 -2.63 10.22 -7.63
CA ILE A 94 -2.36 8.92 -7.01
C ILE A 94 -0.90 8.55 -7.31
N SER A 95 -0.09 8.46 -6.26
CA SER A 95 1.29 7.99 -6.34
C SER A 95 1.37 6.61 -5.72
N SER A 96 1.66 5.61 -6.52
CA SER A 96 1.67 4.22 -6.06
C SER A 96 3.00 3.53 -6.34
N HIS A 97 3.39 2.68 -5.40
CA HIS A 97 4.64 1.92 -5.45
C HIS A 97 4.37 0.47 -5.83
N SER A 98 5.23 -0.08 -6.72
CA SER A 98 5.29 -1.50 -7.04
C SER A 98 3.91 -2.09 -7.40
N THR A 99 3.44 -3.12 -6.70
CA THR A 99 2.17 -3.83 -6.96
C THR A 99 0.91 -2.98 -6.76
N ALA A 100 0.99 -1.86 -6.03
CA ALA A 100 -0.12 -0.92 -5.91
C ALA A 100 -0.47 -0.21 -7.23
N SER A 101 0.35 -0.38 -8.27
CA SER A 101 0.02 -0.01 -9.65
C SER A 101 -1.32 -0.59 -10.10
N LEU A 102 -1.63 -1.84 -9.73
CA LEU A 102 -2.89 -2.49 -10.10
C LEU A 102 -4.11 -1.76 -9.53
N GLU A 103 -4.03 -1.32 -8.26
CA GLU A 103 -5.08 -0.54 -7.62
C GLU A 103 -5.25 0.82 -8.30
N SER A 104 -4.16 1.52 -8.60
CA SER A 104 -4.18 2.82 -9.29
C SER A 104 -4.78 2.73 -10.69
N LEU A 105 -4.42 1.69 -11.44
CA LEU A 105 -4.97 1.43 -12.77
C LEU A 105 -6.46 1.08 -12.73
N ALA A 106 -6.87 0.28 -11.73
CA ALA A 106 -8.27 -0.02 -11.49
C ALA A 106 -9.06 1.25 -11.16
N TRP A 107 -8.48 2.13 -10.34
CA TRP A 107 -9.09 3.41 -9.96
C TRP A 107 -9.32 4.30 -11.18
N GLN A 108 -8.29 4.55 -11.96
CA GLN A 108 -8.40 5.36 -13.17
C GLN A 108 -9.41 4.78 -14.16
N LYS A 109 -9.45 3.46 -14.34
CA LYS A 109 -10.38 2.79 -15.25
C LYS A 109 -11.84 2.96 -14.80
N LYS A 110 -12.10 2.78 -13.51
CA LYS A 110 -13.47 2.74 -12.98
C LYS A 110 -14.02 4.10 -12.57
N TYR A 111 -13.15 4.99 -12.09
CA TYR A 111 -13.51 6.29 -11.55
C TYR A 111 -12.56 7.39 -12.10
N PRO A 112 -12.57 7.62 -13.42
CA PRO A 112 -11.62 8.54 -14.06
C PRO A 112 -11.73 9.97 -13.52
N ASP A 113 -12.92 10.42 -13.15
CA ASP A 113 -13.16 11.77 -12.62
C ASP A 113 -12.55 11.99 -11.21
N GLU A 114 -12.22 10.92 -10.51
CA GLU A 114 -11.55 11.00 -9.22
C GLU A 114 -10.02 11.05 -9.35
N VAL A 115 -9.46 10.79 -10.54
CA VAL A 115 -8.02 10.68 -10.76
C VAL A 115 -7.51 11.82 -11.62
N LYS A 116 -6.81 12.78 -10.99
CA LYS A 116 -6.16 13.90 -11.67
C LYS A 116 -4.90 13.49 -12.42
N ALA A 117 -4.08 12.65 -11.79
CA ALA A 117 -2.85 12.10 -12.35
C ALA A 117 -2.46 10.81 -11.65
N LEU A 118 -1.67 9.98 -12.34
CA LEU A 118 -1.01 8.83 -11.74
C LEU A 118 0.51 9.03 -11.76
N ILE A 119 1.19 8.70 -10.67
CA ILE A 119 2.64 8.71 -10.54
C ILE A 119 3.07 7.30 -10.14
N GLY A 120 3.90 6.68 -10.98
CA GLY A 120 4.47 5.36 -10.70
C GLY A 120 5.80 5.47 -9.96
N LEU A 121 5.91 4.79 -8.84
CA LEU A 121 7.14 4.61 -8.09
C LEU A 121 7.54 3.14 -8.25
N ASP A 122 8.46 2.86 -9.17
CA ASP A 122 8.90 1.49 -9.48
C ASP A 122 7.72 0.53 -9.73
N TRP A 123 6.84 0.90 -10.64
CA TRP A 123 5.63 0.14 -10.94
C TRP A 123 5.92 -1.24 -11.51
N VAL A 124 5.22 -2.24 -11.01
CA VAL A 124 5.09 -3.53 -11.68
C VAL A 124 3.90 -3.45 -12.63
N LEU A 125 4.16 -3.50 -13.93
CA LEU A 125 3.10 -3.42 -14.94
C LEU A 125 2.28 -4.73 -14.99
N PRO A 126 1.00 -4.69 -15.39
CA PRO A 126 0.14 -5.87 -15.47
C PRO A 126 0.73 -7.00 -16.31
N SER A 127 1.41 -6.68 -17.42
CA SER A 127 2.10 -7.66 -18.28
C SER A 127 3.21 -8.43 -17.58
N SER A 128 3.86 -7.85 -16.58
CA SER A 128 4.93 -8.52 -15.81
C SER A 128 4.41 -9.70 -14.99
N TYR A 129 3.10 -9.77 -14.76
CA TYR A 129 2.48 -10.87 -14.00
C TYR A 129 2.10 -12.06 -14.88
N GLU A 130 2.11 -11.95 -16.21
CA GLU A 130 1.72 -13.04 -17.12
C GLU A 130 2.64 -14.25 -16.94
N ASP A 131 3.97 -14.01 -16.90
CA ASP A 131 4.99 -15.02 -16.76
C ASP A 131 5.44 -15.27 -15.31
N LEU A 132 4.83 -14.60 -14.34
CA LEU A 132 5.22 -14.71 -12.94
C LEU A 132 4.99 -16.16 -12.44
N LYS A 133 6.08 -16.84 -12.09
CA LYS A 133 6.00 -18.13 -11.39
C LYS A 133 5.85 -17.86 -9.89
N GLU A 134 4.61 -17.83 -9.42
CA GLU A 134 4.35 -17.66 -8.00
C GLU A 134 4.77 -18.89 -7.21
N ASN A 135 5.61 -18.68 -6.22
CA ASN A 135 5.94 -19.71 -5.25
C ASN A 135 5.02 -19.58 -4.03
N GLN A 136 3.76 -20.02 -4.19
CA GLN A 136 2.76 -20.01 -3.12
C GLN A 136 3.23 -20.76 -1.86
N THR A 137 4.08 -21.79 -2.02
CA THR A 137 4.67 -22.52 -0.90
C THR A 137 5.57 -21.60 -0.09
N LEU A 138 6.40 -20.79 -0.75
CA LEU A 138 7.29 -19.84 -0.06
C LEU A 138 6.48 -18.80 0.74
N PHE A 139 5.45 -18.22 0.15
CA PHE A 139 4.56 -17.28 0.85
C PHE A 139 3.87 -17.93 2.04
N THR A 140 3.40 -19.16 1.89
CA THR A 140 2.75 -19.91 2.98
C THR A 140 3.72 -20.23 4.12
N VAL A 141 4.94 -20.66 3.80
CA VAL A 141 5.99 -20.92 4.81
C VAL A 141 6.36 -19.62 5.52
N ALA A 142 6.55 -18.54 4.81
CA ALA A 142 6.87 -17.25 5.39
C ALA A 142 5.74 -16.72 6.29
N TYR A 143 4.46 -16.90 5.89
CA TYR A 143 3.30 -16.58 6.71
C TYR A 143 3.32 -17.33 8.05
N TRP A 144 3.48 -18.65 8.03
CA TRP A 144 3.51 -19.45 9.26
C TRP A 144 4.75 -19.14 10.11
N SER A 145 5.91 -18.91 9.48
CA SER A 145 7.14 -18.50 10.18
C SER A 145 6.94 -17.16 10.92
N SER A 146 6.21 -16.23 10.33
CA SER A 146 5.85 -14.98 10.97
C SER A 146 4.90 -15.19 12.16
N LYS A 147 3.88 -16.05 12.03
CA LYS A 147 2.92 -16.33 13.11
C LYS A 147 3.54 -17.01 14.32
N ILE A 148 4.51 -17.90 14.15
CA ILE A 148 5.24 -18.55 15.26
C ILE A 148 6.40 -17.71 15.79
N GLY A 149 6.61 -16.51 15.25
CA GLY A 149 7.64 -15.57 15.71
C GLY A 149 9.08 -15.96 15.32
N LEU A 150 9.27 -16.89 14.38
CA LEU A 150 10.60 -17.34 13.94
C LEU A 150 11.40 -16.18 13.32
N LEU A 151 10.73 -15.23 12.69
CA LEU A 151 11.35 -14.08 12.03
C LEU A 151 12.06 -13.13 13.01
N ARG A 152 11.73 -13.18 14.31
CA ARG A 152 12.40 -12.37 15.34
C ARG A 152 13.88 -12.73 15.53
N TYR A 153 14.28 -13.91 15.09
CA TYR A 153 15.69 -14.34 15.14
C TYR A 153 16.52 -13.79 13.96
N PHE A 154 15.88 -13.14 12.97
CA PHE A 154 16.52 -12.54 11.81
C PHE A 154 16.20 -11.03 11.70
N PRO A 155 16.53 -10.23 12.73
CA PRO A 155 15.96 -8.90 12.89
C PRO A 155 16.32 -7.89 11.80
N GLU A 156 17.50 -8.02 11.19
CA GLU A 156 17.99 -6.99 10.25
C GLU A 156 17.65 -7.26 8.78
N SER A 157 17.14 -8.45 8.47
CA SER A 157 16.90 -8.86 7.08
C SER A 157 15.51 -8.46 6.54
N PHE A 158 14.60 -8.06 7.43
CA PHE A 158 13.17 -7.92 7.10
C PHE A 158 12.62 -6.52 7.19
N TYR A 159 13.45 -5.51 7.46
CA TYR A 159 12.99 -4.14 7.44
C TYR A 159 13.98 -3.20 6.75
N ILE A 160 13.43 -2.21 6.08
CA ILE A 160 14.21 -1.17 5.42
C ILE A 160 14.76 -0.24 6.51
N LYS A 161 16.07 0.00 6.51
CA LYS A 161 16.69 1.00 7.38
C LYS A 161 16.30 2.39 6.84
N ASN A 162 15.29 2.99 7.42
CA ASN A 162 14.92 4.37 7.11
C ASN A 162 15.60 5.31 8.13
N PRO A 163 16.61 6.09 7.71
CA PRO A 163 17.38 6.96 8.62
C PRO A 163 16.58 8.16 9.14
N THR A 164 15.41 8.44 8.59
CA THR A 164 14.56 9.56 9.00
C THR A 164 13.64 9.22 10.18
N LEU A 165 13.57 7.93 10.56
CA LEU A 165 12.77 7.51 11.70
C LEU A 165 13.47 7.85 13.01
N THR A 166 12.72 8.39 13.95
CA THR A 166 13.14 8.52 15.35
C THR A 166 13.31 7.13 15.98
N GLU A 167 14.03 7.03 17.09
CA GLU A 167 14.21 5.76 17.82
C GLU A 167 12.88 5.07 18.13
N ASN A 168 11.89 5.82 18.61
CA ASN A 168 10.56 5.29 18.91
C ASN A 168 9.83 4.79 17.64
N GLU A 169 9.90 5.53 16.53
CA GLU A 169 9.32 5.12 15.25
C GLU A 169 10.01 3.86 14.71
N LEU A 170 11.33 3.78 14.86
CA LEU A 170 12.09 2.60 14.46
C LEU A 170 11.69 1.36 15.28
N GLU A 171 11.48 1.51 16.59
CA GLU A 171 10.97 0.42 17.43
C GLU A 171 9.57 -0.01 17.00
N GLN A 172 8.67 0.94 16.75
CA GLN A 172 7.33 0.64 16.24
C GLN A 172 7.39 -0.07 14.89
N TYR A 173 8.25 0.40 13.98
CA TYR A 173 8.46 -0.21 12.67
C TYR A 173 8.93 -1.66 12.79
N LYS A 174 9.90 -1.93 13.66
CA LYS A 174 10.36 -3.30 13.95
C LYS A 174 9.24 -4.18 14.48
N LEU A 175 8.43 -3.68 15.42
CA LEU A 175 7.29 -4.43 15.96
C LEU A 175 6.27 -4.77 14.87
N LEU A 176 5.95 -3.84 13.98
CA LEU A 176 5.07 -4.07 12.83
C LEU A 176 5.67 -5.09 11.86
N ALA A 177 6.95 -4.93 11.52
CA ALA A 177 7.64 -5.87 10.64
C ALA A 177 7.63 -7.31 11.20
N TYR A 178 7.85 -7.48 12.50
CA TYR A 178 7.81 -8.82 13.12
C TYR A 178 6.40 -9.38 13.26
N LYS A 179 5.41 -8.53 13.47
CA LYS A 179 4.02 -8.95 13.67
C LYS A 179 3.32 -9.26 12.35
N GLN A 180 3.66 -8.53 11.29
CA GLN A 180 2.88 -8.47 10.06
C GLN A 180 3.75 -8.55 8.79
N LEU A 181 4.90 -9.23 8.83
CA LEU A 181 5.75 -9.33 7.63
C LEU A 181 5.00 -9.95 6.45
N ILE A 182 4.20 -10.98 6.71
CA ILE A 182 3.24 -11.53 5.76
C ILE A 182 1.91 -11.73 6.49
N PRO A 183 1.07 -10.70 6.58
CA PRO A 183 -0.28 -10.84 7.09
C PRO A 183 -1.13 -11.70 6.15
N GLN A 184 -2.29 -12.13 6.61
CA GLN A 184 -3.20 -12.95 5.83
C GLN A 184 -3.68 -12.24 4.56
N ALA A 185 -3.89 -10.93 4.65
CA ALA A 185 -4.22 -10.11 3.50
C ALA A 185 -3.17 -10.20 2.39
N ILE A 186 -1.87 -10.08 2.72
CA ILE A 186 -0.78 -10.18 1.71
C ILE A 186 -0.73 -11.59 1.10
N LEU A 187 -0.94 -12.64 1.89
CA LEU A 187 -1.02 -14.00 1.36
C LEU A 187 -2.16 -14.15 0.35
N HIS A 188 -3.31 -13.52 0.61
CA HIS A 188 -4.44 -13.53 -0.33
C HIS A 188 -4.16 -12.63 -1.55
N GLU A 189 -3.54 -11.48 -1.39
CA GLU A 189 -3.12 -10.62 -2.51
C GLU A 189 -2.18 -11.38 -3.46
N SER A 190 -1.19 -12.11 -2.93
CA SER A 190 -0.26 -12.88 -3.76
C SER A 190 -0.95 -13.95 -4.59
N ARG A 191 -1.99 -14.57 -4.05
CA ARG A 191 -2.78 -15.60 -4.77
C ARG A 191 -3.62 -15.01 -5.89
N LEU A 192 -4.05 -13.77 -5.77
CA LEU A 192 -4.95 -13.11 -6.71
C LEU A 192 -4.21 -12.18 -7.69
N VAL A 193 -2.89 -12.00 -7.54
CA VAL A 193 -2.15 -10.97 -8.30
C VAL A 193 -2.29 -11.12 -9.81
N LYS A 194 -2.24 -12.33 -10.35
CA LYS A 194 -2.45 -12.58 -11.79
C LYS A 194 -3.87 -12.28 -12.25
N GLU A 195 -4.85 -12.65 -11.45
CA GLU A 195 -6.26 -12.36 -11.76
C GLU A 195 -6.52 -10.86 -11.68
N ASN A 196 -5.96 -10.20 -10.67
CA ASN A 196 -6.04 -8.77 -10.51
C ASN A 196 -5.38 -8.03 -11.68
N ALA A 197 -4.22 -8.49 -12.14
CA ALA A 197 -3.53 -7.91 -13.29
C ALA A 197 -4.39 -7.99 -14.58
N LYS A 198 -5.16 -9.05 -14.79
CA LYS A 198 -6.07 -9.19 -15.94
C LYS A 198 -7.27 -8.25 -15.91
N LYS A 199 -7.64 -7.73 -14.73
CA LYS A 199 -8.80 -6.83 -14.56
C LYS A 199 -8.50 -5.38 -14.87
N VAL A 200 -7.23 -5.02 -14.92
CA VAL A 200 -6.77 -3.64 -15.14
C VAL A 200 -6.23 -3.45 -16.55
N PRO A 201 -6.15 -2.21 -17.06
CA PRO A 201 -5.58 -1.96 -18.38
C PRO A 201 -4.11 -2.36 -18.45
N SER A 202 -3.71 -3.00 -19.53
CA SER A 202 -2.31 -3.32 -19.83
C SER A 202 -1.53 -2.12 -20.40
N SER A 203 -2.24 -1.11 -20.93
CA SER A 203 -1.69 0.14 -21.43
C SER A 203 -2.24 1.32 -20.66
N ILE A 204 -1.42 2.29 -20.46
CA ILE A 204 -1.70 3.46 -19.62
C ILE A 204 -1.88 4.67 -20.55
N ASN A 205 -2.94 5.45 -20.40
CA ASN A 205 -2.98 6.80 -20.91
C ASN A 205 -1.87 7.63 -20.25
N PRO A 206 -1.28 8.65 -20.90
CA PRO A 206 0.01 9.21 -20.52
C PRO A 206 0.02 9.62 -19.03
N ILE A 207 0.90 8.96 -18.32
CA ILE A 207 1.14 9.10 -16.88
C ILE A 207 2.62 9.35 -16.71
N LEU A 208 2.97 10.18 -15.76
CA LEU A 208 4.36 10.35 -15.37
C LEU A 208 4.81 9.10 -14.59
N ILE A 209 5.54 8.20 -15.24
CA ILE A 209 6.23 7.10 -14.55
C ILE A 209 7.61 7.62 -14.17
N LEU A 210 7.85 7.76 -12.87
CA LEU A 210 9.17 8.02 -12.31
C LEU A 210 9.74 6.68 -11.85
N SER A 211 10.65 6.10 -12.63
CA SER A 211 11.51 5.01 -12.16
C SER A 211 12.76 5.62 -11.56
N PHE A 212 13.00 5.36 -10.30
CA PHE A 212 14.29 5.64 -9.67
C PHE A 212 15.17 4.40 -9.87
N LEU A 213 16.22 4.54 -10.69
CA LEU A 213 17.32 3.58 -10.81
C LEU A 213 18.23 3.68 -9.60
#